data_41f1c56d7f61353695f35f075d54efa6
#
_entry.id   41f1c56d7f61353695f35f075d54efa6
#
_cell.length_a   1.000
_cell.length_b   1.000
_cell.length_c   1.000
_cell.angle_alpha   90.00
_cell.angle_beta   90.00
_cell.angle_gamma   90.00
#
_symmetry.space_group_name_H-M   'P 1'
#
loop_
_entity.id
_entity.type
_entity.pdbx_description
1 polymer ?
#
loop_
_entity_poly.entity_id
_entity_poly.type
_entity_poly.pdbx_seq_one_letter_code
_entity_poly.pdbx_strand_id
1 'polypeptide(L)'
;MEALDYVLEQIKKIASKYKIEKVVLFGSRARGDNSRVSDYDIAIFGNELSPIDKALFSFDIEEISTLKKIDIVFIDESLDDELIKNITKEGVVIYEQIKE
;
A
#
# COMPACT_ATOMS: atom_id res chain seq x y z
N MET A 1 -20.62 2.46 11.95
CA MET A 1 -19.82 2.61 10.75
C MET A 1 -18.49 3.26 11.09
N GLU A 2 -17.43 2.72 10.57
CA GLU A 2 -16.11 3.25 10.84
C GLU A 2 -15.85 4.53 10.06
N ALA A 3 -15.10 5.43 10.67
CA ALA A 3 -14.65 6.61 9.98
C ALA A 3 -13.69 6.19 8.86
N LEU A 4 -13.83 6.82 7.70
CA LEU A 4 -12.93 6.55 6.60
C LEU A 4 -11.57 7.17 6.90
N ASP A 5 -10.53 6.40 6.66
CA ASP A 5 -9.18 6.90 6.80
C ASP A 5 -8.84 7.68 5.53
N TYR A 6 -8.64 8.97 5.67
CA TYR A 6 -8.34 9.85 4.54
C TYR A 6 -7.12 9.37 3.75
N VAL A 7 -6.06 8.98 4.48
CA VAL A 7 -4.82 8.55 3.81
C VAL A 7 -5.05 7.30 2.99
N LEU A 8 -5.74 6.31 3.56
CA LEU A 8 -6.02 5.07 2.83
C LEU A 8 -6.91 5.32 1.61
N GLU A 9 -7.87 6.23 1.72
CA GLU A 9 -8.72 6.57 0.59
C GLU A 9 -7.92 7.23 -0.52
N GLN A 10 -6.98 8.09 -0.17
CA GLN A 10 -6.10 8.71 -1.17
C GLN A 10 -5.20 7.68 -1.84
N ILE A 11 -4.67 6.73 -1.06
CA ILE A 11 -3.83 5.66 -1.61
C ILE A 11 -4.62 4.84 -2.63
N LYS A 12 -5.87 4.51 -2.32
CA LYS A 12 -6.73 3.77 -3.25
C LYS A 12 -6.94 4.51 -4.55
N LYS A 13 -7.22 5.81 -4.47
CA LYS A 13 -7.42 6.63 -5.66
C LYS A 13 -6.18 6.68 -6.52
N ILE A 14 -5.03 6.84 -5.89
CA ILE A 14 -3.77 6.90 -6.61
C ILE A 14 -3.47 5.55 -7.26
N ALA A 15 -3.66 4.46 -6.51
CA ALA A 15 -3.41 3.12 -7.04
C ALA A 15 -4.23 2.83 -8.29
N SER A 16 -5.46 3.34 -8.36
CA SER A 16 -6.33 3.09 -9.50
C SER A 16 -5.83 3.71 -10.81
N LYS A 17 -4.87 4.63 -10.74
CA LYS A 17 -4.30 5.27 -11.92
C LYS A 17 -3.19 4.44 -12.57
N TYR A 18 -2.74 3.40 -11.92
CA TYR A 18 -1.59 2.60 -12.37
C TYR A 18 -2.00 1.16 -12.54
N LYS A 19 -1.11 0.36 -13.12
CA LYS A 19 -1.36 -1.08 -13.30
C LYS A 19 -1.00 -1.85 -12.03
N ILE A 20 -1.55 -1.39 -10.94
CA ILE A 20 -1.36 -2.01 -9.63
C ILE A 20 -2.47 -3.04 -9.43
N GLU A 21 -2.08 -4.26 -9.10
CA GLU A 21 -3.04 -5.33 -8.90
C GLU A 21 -3.66 -5.29 -7.52
N LYS A 22 -2.87 -4.95 -6.52
CA LYS A 22 -3.33 -5.00 -5.15
C LYS A 22 -2.45 -4.12 -4.26
N VAL A 23 -3.06 -3.48 -3.27
CA VAL A 23 -2.34 -2.75 -2.23
C VAL A 23 -2.74 -3.34 -0.89
N VAL A 24 -1.75 -3.70 -0.10
CA VAL A 24 -1.96 -4.33 1.22
C VAL A 24 -1.36 -3.45 2.30
N LEU A 25 -2.17 -3.09 3.28
CA LEU A 25 -1.70 -2.40 4.48
C LEU A 25 -1.18 -3.47 5.44
N PHE A 26 0.05 -3.30 5.91
CA PHE A 26 0.61 -4.26 6.85
C PHE A 26 1.29 -3.50 8.00
N GLY A 27 1.99 -4.22 8.87
CA GLY A 27 2.64 -3.62 10.02
C GLY A 27 1.66 -3.35 11.15
N SER A 28 2.01 -2.41 12.04
CA SER A 28 1.24 -2.18 13.26
C SER A 28 -0.19 -1.71 13.00
N ARG A 29 -0.42 -0.92 11.97
CA ARG A 29 -1.77 -0.47 11.67
C ARG A 29 -2.68 -1.62 11.25
N ALA A 30 -2.15 -2.56 10.49
CA ALA A 30 -2.93 -3.72 10.06
C ALA A 30 -3.27 -4.62 11.24
N ARG A 31 -2.36 -4.72 12.21
CA ARG A 31 -2.58 -5.56 13.40
C ARG A 31 -3.47 -4.91 14.44
N GLY A 32 -3.77 -3.63 14.29
CA GLY A 32 -4.61 -2.93 15.23
C GLY A 32 -3.92 -2.44 16.49
N ASP A 33 -2.61 -2.60 16.59
CA ASP A 33 -1.84 -2.10 17.73
C ASP A 33 -1.17 -0.77 17.43
N ASN A 34 -1.75 -0.03 16.50
CA ASN A 34 -1.27 1.26 16.09
C ASN A 34 -1.64 2.35 17.10
N SER A 35 -0.82 3.39 17.10
CA SER A 35 -1.14 4.62 17.80
C SER A 35 -1.47 5.70 16.75
N ARG A 36 -1.79 6.90 17.24
CA ARG A 36 -2.08 8.02 16.34
C ARG A 36 -0.90 8.41 15.48
N VAL A 37 0.30 8.10 15.94
CA VAL A 37 1.53 8.49 15.24
C VAL A 37 2.14 7.34 14.44
N SER A 38 1.46 6.20 14.38
CA SER A 38 1.96 5.07 13.61
C SER A 38 2.02 5.39 12.13
N ASP A 39 3.11 4.99 11.49
CA ASP A 39 3.26 5.15 10.05
C ASP A 39 2.38 4.15 9.31
N TYR A 40 2.24 4.38 8.02
CA TYR A 40 1.54 3.44 7.14
C TYR A 40 2.56 2.61 6.40
N ASP A 41 2.43 1.29 6.47
CA ASP A 41 3.27 0.37 5.70
C ASP A 41 2.39 -0.26 4.64
N ILE A 42 2.69 0.01 3.37
CA ILE A 42 1.90 -0.53 2.27
C ILE A 42 2.76 -1.35 1.32
N ALA A 43 2.21 -2.47 0.89
CA ALA A 43 2.83 -3.35 -0.08
C ALA A 43 2.07 -3.23 -1.40
N ILE A 44 2.80 -3.01 -2.47
CA ILE A 44 2.24 -2.81 -3.81
C ILE A 44 2.52 -4.03 -4.67
N PHE A 45 1.46 -4.69 -5.12
CA PHE A 45 1.57 -5.86 -5.99
C PHE A 45 1.21 -5.47 -7.41
N GLY A 46 2.06 -5.81 -8.36
CA GLY A 46 1.76 -5.57 -9.76
C GLY A 46 2.95 -5.93 -10.62
N ASN A 47 2.75 -6.77 -11.61
CA ASN A 47 3.82 -7.27 -12.47
C ASN A 47 4.14 -6.33 -13.64
N GLU A 48 3.25 -5.39 -13.92
CA GLU A 48 3.38 -4.52 -15.09
C GLU A 48 3.85 -3.11 -14.78
N LEU A 49 4.30 -2.88 -13.56
CA LEU A 49 4.80 -1.57 -13.17
C LEU A 49 6.21 -1.36 -13.67
N SER A 50 6.39 -0.36 -14.52
CA SER A 50 7.72 0.03 -14.97
C SER A 50 8.42 0.83 -13.87
N PRO A 51 9.75 1.01 -13.95
CA PRO A 51 10.44 1.87 -12.99
C PRO A 51 9.88 3.29 -12.94
N ILE A 52 9.44 3.82 -14.09
CA ILE A 52 8.82 5.14 -14.15
C ILE A 52 7.50 5.14 -13.40
N ASP A 53 6.69 4.10 -13.59
CA ASP A 53 5.41 3.97 -12.88
C ASP A 53 5.62 3.95 -11.37
N LYS A 54 6.62 3.20 -10.91
CA LYS A 54 6.94 3.13 -9.49
C LYS A 54 7.35 4.49 -8.94
N ALA A 55 8.15 5.22 -9.69
CA ALA A 55 8.60 6.55 -9.28
C ALA A 55 7.42 7.52 -9.22
N LEU A 56 6.56 7.50 -10.23
CA LEU A 56 5.39 8.38 -10.27
C LEU A 56 4.41 8.05 -9.16
N PHE A 57 4.18 6.77 -8.92
CA PHE A 57 3.32 6.34 -7.82
C PHE A 57 3.85 6.84 -6.49
N SER A 58 5.16 6.66 -6.25
CA SER A 58 5.79 7.10 -5.01
C SER A 58 5.66 8.61 -4.84
N PHE A 59 5.84 9.36 -5.92
CA PHE A 59 5.68 10.81 -5.89
C PHE A 59 4.25 11.20 -5.53
N ASP A 60 3.27 10.55 -6.15
CA ASP A 60 1.86 10.83 -5.85
C ASP A 60 1.53 10.53 -4.39
N ILE A 61 2.09 9.45 -3.84
CA ILE A 61 1.88 9.10 -2.44
C ILE A 61 2.46 10.19 -1.53
N GLU A 62 3.62 10.71 -1.87
CA GLU A 62 4.25 11.78 -1.07
C GLU A 62 3.42 13.06 -1.06
N GLU A 63 2.58 13.24 -2.07
CA GLU A 63 1.72 14.44 -2.16
C GLU A 63 0.48 14.34 -1.30
N ILE A 64 0.23 13.19 -0.68
CA ILE A 64 -0.90 13.06 0.23
C ILE A 64 -0.67 13.95 1.44
N SER A 65 -1.68 14.73 1.78
CA SER A 65 -1.60 15.70 2.87
C SER A 65 -1.72 14.99 4.22
N THR A 66 -0.58 14.60 4.77
CA THR A 66 -0.53 13.93 6.07
C THR A 66 0.82 14.17 6.71
N LEU A 67 0.84 14.20 8.04
CA LEU A 67 2.07 14.29 8.81
C LEU A 67 2.68 12.91 9.07
N LYS A 68 1.96 11.87 8.74
CA LYS A 68 2.42 10.50 8.94
C LYS A 68 3.25 10.04 7.75
N LYS A 69 4.23 9.21 8.04
CA LYS A 69 5.08 8.64 7.01
C LYS A 69 4.36 7.47 6.33
N ILE A 70 4.50 7.36 5.03
CA ILE A 70 3.96 6.25 4.27
C ILE A 70 5.13 5.51 3.66
N ASP A 71 5.36 4.29 4.12
CA ASP A 71 6.44 3.44 3.62
C ASP A 71 5.89 2.51 2.56
N ILE A 72 6.53 2.49 1.41
CA ILE A 72 6.09 1.72 0.25
C ILE A 72 7.06 0.58 0.00
N VAL A 73 6.53 -0.62 -0.15
CA VAL A 73 7.31 -1.80 -0.54
C VAL A 73 6.69 -2.32 -1.83
N PHE A 74 7.47 -2.35 -2.91
CA PHE A 74 7.01 -2.95 -4.16
C PHE A 74 7.34 -4.43 -4.14
N ILE A 75 6.33 -5.26 -4.31
CA ILE A 75 6.49 -6.72 -4.23
C ILE A 75 6.84 -7.26 -5.60
N ASP A 76 7.97 -7.98 -5.67
CA ASP A 76 8.38 -8.65 -6.90
C ASP A 76 9.04 -9.97 -6.53
N GLU A 77 9.48 -10.69 -7.56
CA GLU A 77 10.05 -12.03 -7.38
C GLU A 77 11.37 -12.06 -6.63
N SER A 78 12.04 -10.93 -6.53
CA SER A 78 13.32 -10.86 -5.84
C SER A 78 13.19 -10.73 -4.32
N LEU A 79 11.98 -10.51 -3.83
CA LEU A 79 11.77 -10.37 -2.40
C LEU A 79 11.71 -11.71 -1.70
N ASP A 80 12.07 -11.69 -0.42
CA ASP A 80 12.02 -12.85 0.45
C ASP A 80 10.60 -13.39 0.53
N ASP A 81 10.44 -14.69 0.23
CA ASP A 81 9.12 -15.34 0.28
C ASP A 81 8.49 -15.24 1.66
N GLU A 82 9.31 -15.29 2.71
CA GLU A 82 8.82 -15.21 4.07
C GLU A 82 8.21 -13.84 4.34
N LEU A 83 8.85 -12.79 3.85
CA LEU A 83 8.31 -11.44 3.99
C LEU A 83 6.97 -11.33 3.28
N ILE A 84 6.88 -11.87 2.07
CA ILE A 84 5.64 -11.83 1.27
C ILE A 84 4.54 -12.60 2.00
N LYS A 85 4.86 -13.75 2.57
CA LYS A 85 3.89 -14.55 3.34
C LYS A 85 3.38 -13.79 4.55
N ASN A 86 4.28 -13.11 5.27
CA ASN A 86 3.90 -12.35 6.45
C ASN A 86 2.99 -11.18 6.07
N ILE A 87 3.32 -10.48 4.99
CA ILE A 87 2.49 -9.38 4.50
C ILE A 87 1.10 -9.89 4.14
N THR A 88 1.04 -11.01 3.43
CA THR A 88 -0.23 -11.58 2.99
C THR A 88 -1.06 -12.08 4.18
N LYS A 89 -0.40 -12.69 5.15
CA LYS A 89 -1.09 -13.27 6.31
C LYS A 89 -1.63 -12.21 7.27
N GLU A 90 -0.84 -11.18 7.55
CA GLU A 90 -1.19 -10.16 8.53
C GLU A 90 -1.77 -8.90 7.94
N GLY A 91 -1.61 -8.72 6.64
CA GLY A 91 -2.02 -7.50 5.98
C GLY A 91 -3.50 -7.42 5.70
N VAL A 92 -3.94 -6.21 5.44
CA VAL A 92 -5.32 -5.92 5.05
C VAL A 92 -5.31 -5.37 3.64
N VAL A 93 -6.04 -6.01 2.73
CA VAL A 93 -6.13 -5.53 1.35
C VAL A 93 -6.98 -4.27 1.35
N ILE A 94 -6.37 -3.15 0.93
CA ILE A 94 -7.09 -1.88 0.87
C ILE A 94 -7.49 -1.50 -0.55
N TYR A 95 -6.88 -2.15 -1.54
CA TYR A 95 -7.21 -1.93 -2.94
C TYR A 95 -6.92 -3.20 -3.72
N GLU A 96 -7.82 -3.56 -4.59
CA GLU A 96 -7.61 -4.70 -5.47
C GLU A 96 -8.25 -4.39 -6.81
N GLN A 97 -7.47 -4.57 -7.88
CA GLN A 97 -7.97 -4.34 -9.21
C GLN A 97 -8.97 -5.41 -9.59
N ILE A 98 -10.11 -4.97 -10.08
CA ILE A 98 -11.13 -5.90 -10.58
C ILE A 98 -10.78 -6.24 -12.02
N LYS A 99 -10.59 -7.52 -12.28
CA LYS A 99 -10.33 -8.01 -13.64
C LYS A 99 -11.59 -8.65 -14.18
N GLU A 100 -11.90 -8.28 -15.38
CA GLU A 100 -13.04 -8.85 -16.08
C GLU A 100 -12.59 -9.82 -17.15
#